data_4dc25cd604a46de177218a58c59b19c1
#
_entry.id   4dc25cd604a46de177218a58c59b19c1
#
_cell.length_a   1.000
_cell.length_b   1.000
_cell.length_c   1.000
_cell.angle_alpha   90.00
_cell.angle_beta   90.00
_cell.angle_gamma   90.00
#
_symmetry.space_group_name_H-M   'P 1'
#
loop_
_entity.id
_entity.type
_entity.pdbx_description
1 polymer ?
#
loop_
_entity_poly.entity_id
_entity_poly.type
_entity_poly.pdbx_seq_one_letter_code
_entity_poly.pdbx_strand_id
1 'polypeptide(L)'
;LMDEYANISLPKDTFVSALATMRSRAIFCSIIVQNMAQLKAMYKDDWESLVGLCDEFLYLGGTEKETHKYVSELLGKETISTTSYNQSKGRSGSYSINHQQSGRDLMTPEEVRLLDNSKCILFIRGERPVVDFKYNLLKHPNIRCTEDGGAALYDYTAADNALDDLPGAPENYELLDMDDFLPAEAAEMKPTIQRIRRPK
;
A
#
# COMPACT_ATOMS: atom_id res chain seq x y z
N LEU A 1 -0.01 6.53 -8.24
CA LEU A 1 -0.23 6.46 -6.80
C LEU A 1 -1.72 6.62 -6.52
N MET A 2 -2.30 5.69 -5.78
CA MET A 2 -3.71 5.71 -5.36
C MET A 2 -3.74 5.78 -3.83
N ASP A 3 -3.84 7.00 -3.33
CA ASP A 3 -3.97 7.25 -1.89
C ASP A 3 -5.45 7.08 -1.47
N GLU A 4 -5.67 6.64 -0.24
CA GLU A 4 -7.00 6.34 0.29
C GLU A 4 -7.85 5.48 -0.67
N TYR A 5 -7.26 4.45 -1.22
CA TYR A 5 -7.85 3.63 -2.27
C TYR A 5 -9.28 3.17 -1.98
N ALA A 6 -9.60 2.92 -0.71
CA ALA A 6 -10.95 2.52 -0.30
C ALA A 6 -12.04 3.55 -0.62
N ASN A 7 -11.66 4.83 -0.80
CA ASN A 7 -12.56 5.93 -1.11
C ASN A 7 -12.72 6.16 -2.63
N ILE A 8 -11.93 5.46 -3.44
CA ILE A 8 -11.96 5.59 -4.91
C ILE A 8 -13.01 4.63 -5.47
N SER A 9 -14.00 5.17 -6.17
CA SER A 9 -15.06 4.39 -6.82
C SER A 9 -14.58 3.87 -8.17
N LEU A 10 -13.85 2.75 -8.18
CA LEU A 10 -13.48 2.04 -9.40
C LEU A 10 -14.30 0.75 -9.54
N PRO A 11 -14.66 0.36 -10.79
CA PRO A 11 -15.23 -0.95 -11.04
C PRO A 11 -14.21 -2.03 -10.64
N LYS A 12 -14.56 -2.86 -9.66
CA LYS A 12 -13.63 -3.79 -8.99
C LYS A 12 -13.00 -4.79 -9.96
N ASP A 13 -13.82 -5.47 -10.75
CA ASP A 13 -13.37 -6.48 -11.70
C ASP A 13 -12.46 -5.89 -12.78
N THR A 14 -12.82 -4.68 -13.25
CA THR A 14 -12.03 -3.95 -14.25
C THR A 14 -10.67 -3.56 -13.69
N PHE A 15 -10.61 -3.11 -12.43
CA PHE A 15 -9.35 -2.70 -11.82
C PHE A 15 -8.40 -3.88 -11.59
N VAL A 16 -8.88 -5.01 -11.06
CA VAL A 16 -8.06 -6.22 -10.86
C VAL A 16 -7.52 -6.72 -12.21
N SER A 17 -8.36 -6.75 -13.25
CA SER A 17 -7.95 -7.13 -14.60
C SER A 17 -6.91 -6.17 -15.19
N ALA A 18 -7.11 -4.86 -14.98
CA ALA A 18 -6.15 -3.83 -15.42
C ALA A 18 -4.81 -3.99 -14.71
N LEU A 19 -4.81 -4.17 -13.39
CA LEU A 19 -3.61 -4.36 -12.58
C LEU A 19 -2.78 -5.55 -13.06
N ALA A 20 -3.43 -6.66 -13.41
CA ALA A 20 -2.77 -7.84 -13.97
C ALA A 20 -2.04 -7.56 -15.29
N THR A 21 -2.54 -6.61 -16.09
CA THR A 21 -1.98 -6.27 -17.41
C THR A 21 -1.01 -5.08 -17.37
N MET A 22 -1.07 -4.24 -16.35
CA MET A 22 -0.24 -3.03 -16.23
C MET A 22 1.26 -3.32 -16.32
N ARG A 23 1.70 -4.42 -15.71
CA ARG A 23 3.11 -4.84 -15.70
C ARG A 23 3.69 -5.00 -17.10
N SER A 24 2.93 -5.62 -18.02
CA SER A 24 3.38 -5.82 -19.41
C SER A 24 3.50 -4.52 -20.21
N ARG A 25 2.93 -3.44 -19.69
CA ARG A 25 2.91 -2.11 -20.29
C ARG A 25 3.83 -1.12 -19.57
N ALA A 26 4.69 -1.60 -18.66
CA ALA A 26 5.56 -0.77 -17.83
C ALA A 26 4.79 0.30 -17.01
N ILE A 27 3.54 -0.01 -16.62
CA ILE A 27 2.73 0.84 -15.75
C ILE A 27 2.85 0.29 -14.33
N PHE A 28 3.25 1.14 -13.39
CA PHE A 28 3.38 0.81 -11.98
C PHE A 28 2.24 1.45 -11.19
N CYS A 29 1.65 0.68 -10.26
CA CYS A 29 0.57 1.15 -9.42
C CYS A 29 0.94 0.99 -7.95
N SER A 30 0.86 2.08 -7.18
CA SER A 30 0.97 2.05 -5.73
C SER A 30 -0.40 2.30 -5.13
N ILE A 31 -0.86 1.36 -4.30
CA ILE A 31 -2.18 1.39 -3.66
C ILE A 31 -1.97 1.58 -2.16
N ILE A 32 -2.55 2.63 -1.59
CA ILE A 32 -2.47 2.89 -0.15
C ILE A 32 -3.84 2.63 0.46
N VAL A 33 -3.87 1.77 1.47
CA VAL A 33 -5.07 1.44 2.25
C VAL A 33 -4.79 1.66 3.73
N GLN A 34 -5.81 2.02 4.49
CA GLN A 34 -5.67 2.23 5.93
C GLN A 34 -5.57 0.90 6.69
N ASN A 35 -6.27 -0.14 6.23
CA ASN A 35 -6.25 -1.46 6.85
C ASN A 35 -6.76 -2.54 5.88
N MET A 36 -6.48 -3.80 6.22
CA MET A 36 -6.89 -4.96 5.41
C MET A 36 -8.40 -5.22 5.46
N ALA A 37 -9.09 -4.82 6.53
CA ALA A 37 -10.54 -5.00 6.63
C ALA A 37 -11.29 -4.19 5.57
N GLN A 38 -10.82 -2.99 5.22
CA GLN A 38 -11.37 -2.20 4.12
C GLN A 38 -11.23 -2.94 2.78
N LEU A 39 -10.05 -3.48 2.51
CA LEU A 39 -9.80 -4.22 1.27
C LEU A 39 -10.67 -5.48 1.18
N LYS A 40 -10.79 -6.24 2.27
CA LYS A 40 -11.68 -7.40 2.37
C LYS A 40 -13.15 -7.03 2.17
N ALA A 41 -13.61 -5.92 2.75
CA ALA A 41 -14.97 -5.43 2.55
C ALA A 41 -15.26 -5.03 1.10
N MET A 42 -14.28 -4.46 0.40
CA MET A 42 -14.41 -4.05 -1.01
C MET A 42 -14.42 -5.24 -1.96
N TYR A 43 -13.48 -6.16 -1.82
CA TYR A 43 -13.21 -7.23 -2.79
C TYR A 43 -13.71 -8.62 -2.35
N LYS A 44 -14.21 -8.74 -1.13
CA LYS A 44 -14.67 -10.02 -0.56
C LYS A 44 -13.61 -11.12 -0.73
N ASP A 45 -13.91 -12.14 -1.54
CA ASP A 45 -13.00 -13.27 -1.77
C ASP A 45 -11.81 -12.93 -2.70
N ASP A 46 -11.93 -11.84 -3.50
CA ASP A 46 -10.90 -11.47 -4.50
C ASP A 46 -9.78 -10.57 -3.93
N TRP A 47 -9.86 -10.16 -2.67
CA TRP A 47 -8.84 -9.28 -2.06
C TRP A 47 -7.44 -9.89 -2.06
N GLU A 48 -7.33 -11.21 -1.88
CA GLU A 48 -6.04 -11.92 -1.94
C GLU A 48 -5.43 -11.87 -3.34
N SER A 49 -6.27 -11.97 -4.37
CA SER A 49 -5.84 -11.84 -5.76
C SER A 49 -5.27 -10.44 -6.02
N LEU A 50 -5.92 -9.39 -5.50
CA LEU A 50 -5.43 -8.03 -5.64
C LEU A 50 -4.05 -7.85 -5.00
N VAL A 51 -3.88 -8.30 -3.75
CA VAL A 51 -2.59 -8.22 -3.05
C VAL A 51 -1.55 -9.09 -3.73
N GLY A 52 -1.92 -10.27 -4.22
CA GLY A 52 -1.03 -11.20 -4.94
C GLY A 52 -0.51 -10.66 -6.28
N LEU A 53 -1.18 -9.68 -6.87
CA LEU A 53 -0.72 -8.97 -8.07
C LEU A 53 0.34 -7.91 -7.76
N CYS A 54 0.48 -7.50 -6.50
CA CYS A 54 1.51 -6.57 -6.06
C CYS A 54 2.82 -7.34 -5.80
N ASP A 55 3.94 -6.81 -6.28
CA ASP A 55 5.27 -7.38 -6.03
C ASP A 55 5.83 -6.98 -4.67
N GLU A 56 5.32 -5.89 -4.11
CA GLU A 56 5.76 -5.31 -2.85
C GLU A 56 4.57 -5.06 -1.93
N PHE A 57 4.76 -5.31 -0.63
CA PHE A 57 3.82 -4.95 0.42
C PHE A 57 4.57 -4.24 1.54
N LEU A 58 4.22 -2.98 1.80
CA LEU A 58 4.83 -2.15 2.83
C LEU A 58 3.85 -1.94 3.98
N TYR A 59 4.23 -2.44 5.18
CA TYR A 59 3.49 -2.21 6.41
C TYR A 59 4.10 -1.06 7.21
N LEU A 60 3.33 -0.01 7.40
CA LEU A 60 3.74 1.21 8.10
C LEU A 60 3.23 1.28 9.55
N GLY A 61 2.67 0.21 10.05
CA GLY A 61 2.00 0.18 11.35
C GLY A 61 0.48 0.39 11.21
N GLY A 62 -0.23 0.18 12.31
CA GLY A 62 -1.68 0.32 12.35
C GLY A 62 -2.24 -0.21 13.66
N THR A 63 -3.54 -0.09 13.86
CA THR A 63 -4.24 -0.55 15.09
C THR A 63 -5.25 -1.67 14.81
N GLU A 64 -5.42 -2.07 13.55
CA GLU A 64 -6.45 -3.00 13.12
C GLU A 64 -5.96 -4.45 13.19
N LYS A 65 -6.74 -5.30 13.88
CA LYS A 65 -6.38 -6.68 14.24
C LYS A 65 -6.16 -7.60 13.02
N GLU A 66 -6.99 -7.48 11.99
CA GLU A 66 -6.87 -8.32 10.79
C GLU A 66 -5.59 -8.01 10.01
N THR A 67 -5.16 -6.74 10.00
CA THR A 67 -3.89 -6.34 9.42
C THR A 67 -2.71 -6.95 10.19
N HIS A 68 -2.73 -6.90 11.52
CA HIS A 68 -1.66 -7.52 12.33
C HIS A 68 -1.55 -9.02 12.09
N LYS A 69 -2.71 -9.71 12.04
CA LYS A 69 -2.76 -11.14 11.75
C LYS A 69 -2.19 -11.44 10.38
N TYR A 70 -2.59 -10.69 9.35
CA TYR A 70 -2.11 -10.86 7.99
C TYR A 70 -0.59 -10.67 7.88
N VAL A 71 -0.06 -9.60 8.50
CA VAL A 71 1.39 -9.33 8.52
C VAL A 71 2.15 -10.44 9.25
N SER A 72 1.65 -10.94 10.39
CA SER A 72 2.23 -12.07 11.10
C SER A 72 2.28 -13.34 10.27
N GLU A 73 1.20 -13.63 9.53
CA GLU A 73 1.13 -14.78 8.61
C GLU A 73 2.13 -14.64 7.44
N LEU A 74 2.30 -13.44 6.89
CA LEU A 74 3.29 -13.16 5.84
C LEU A 74 4.74 -13.31 6.32
N LEU A 75 5.02 -12.95 7.58
CA LEU A 75 6.35 -13.14 8.18
C LEU A 75 6.71 -14.61 8.34
N GLY A 76 5.70 -15.46 8.51
CA GLY A 76 5.88 -16.89 8.65
C GLY A 76 6.41 -17.31 10.02
N LYS A 77 7.02 -18.52 10.06
CA LYS A 77 7.48 -19.13 11.31
C LYS A 77 8.97 -19.40 11.29
N GLU A 78 9.60 -19.28 12.44
CA GLU A 78 10.94 -19.76 12.70
C GLU A 78 10.95 -21.01 13.59
N THR A 79 11.98 -21.82 13.45
CA THR A 79 12.20 -22.97 14.34
C THR A 79 13.01 -22.52 15.54
N ILE A 80 12.41 -22.61 16.71
CA ILE A 80 13.11 -22.40 17.97
C ILE A 80 13.48 -23.73 18.61
N SER A 81 14.72 -23.83 19.10
CA SER A 81 15.20 -24.98 19.87
C SER A 81 15.12 -24.67 21.34
N THR A 82 14.26 -25.38 22.06
CA THR A 82 14.14 -25.27 23.50
C THR A 82 14.79 -26.46 24.16
N THR A 83 15.72 -26.19 25.08
CA THR A 83 16.34 -27.22 25.90
C THR A 83 15.78 -27.17 27.31
N SER A 84 15.09 -28.22 27.73
CA SER A 84 14.61 -28.37 29.09
C SER A 84 15.49 -29.33 29.88
N TYR A 85 15.85 -28.91 31.08
CA TYR A 85 16.66 -29.69 32.01
C TYR A 85 15.75 -30.21 33.13
N ASN A 86 15.60 -31.52 33.22
CA ASN A 86 14.89 -32.15 34.33
C ASN A 86 15.91 -32.86 35.23
N GLN A 87 16.02 -32.36 36.48
CA GLN A 87 16.83 -32.97 37.51
C GLN A 87 15.93 -33.53 38.59
N SER A 88 15.92 -34.84 38.79
CA SER A 88 15.25 -35.48 39.89
C SER A 88 16.21 -35.57 41.08
N LYS A 89 15.85 -34.96 42.22
CA LYS A 89 16.57 -35.07 43.48
C LYS A 89 16.03 -36.25 44.30
N GLY A 90 16.51 -37.45 43.99
CA GLY A 90 16.20 -38.67 44.76
C GLY A 90 17.48 -39.48 45.02
N ARG A 91 17.37 -40.55 45.81
CA ARG A 91 18.51 -41.43 46.19
C ARG A 91 19.19 -42.09 44.96
N SER A 92 18.55 -42.02 43.80
CA SER A 92 19.08 -42.42 42.50
C SER A 92 18.82 -41.28 41.51
N GLY A 93 19.43 -40.09 41.71
CA GLY A 93 19.19 -38.91 40.89
C GLY A 93 19.42 -39.18 39.40
N SER A 94 18.43 -38.90 38.58
CA SER A 94 18.56 -38.94 37.12
C SER A 94 18.58 -37.51 36.56
N TYR A 95 19.43 -37.31 35.59
CA TYR A 95 19.53 -36.07 34.82
C TYR A 95 19.10 -36.38 33.36
N SER A 96 18.10 -35.68 32.88
CA SER A 96 17.70 -35.78 31.46
C SER A 96 17.68 -34.41 30.84
N ILE A 97 18.26 -34.35 29.66
CA ILE A 97 18.20 -33.18 28.79
C ILE A 97 17.22 -33.51 27.65
N ASN A 98 16.20 -32.70 27.52
CA ASN A 98 15.26 -32.84 26.43
C ASN A 98 15.43 -31.66 25.47
N HIS A 99 15.75 -31.95 24.21
CA HIS A 99 15.84 -30.97 23.14
C HIS A 99 14.54 -31.04 22.35
N GLN A 100 13.76 -29.97 22.39
CA GLN A 100 12.53 -29.86 21.64
C GLN A 100 12.66 -28.72 20.60
N GLN A 101 12.34 -29.03 19.36
CA GLN A 101 12.20 -28.02 18.32
C GLN A 101 10.71 -27.74 18.12
N SER A 102 10.34 -26.47 18.13
CA SER A 102 8.98 -26.02 17.87
C SER A 102 8.98 -24.83 16.93
N GLY A 103 7.96 -24.75 16.07
CA GLY A 103 7.74 -23.58 15.22
C GLY A 103 7.10 -22.44 16.04
N ARG A 104 7.68 -21.26 15.98
CA ARG A 104 7.09 -20.04 16.54
C ARG A 104 6.87 -19.04 15.39
N ASP A 105 5.81 -18.25 15.43
CA ASP A 105 5.65 -17.12 14.52
C ASP A 105 6.85 -16.18 14.68
N LEU A 106 7.43 -15.73 13.56
CA LEU A 106 8.59 -14.83 13.57
C LEU A 106 8.27 -13.54 14.34
N MET A 107 7.05 -13.02 14.13
CA MET A 107 6.40 -12.04 15.00
C MET A 107 4.93 -12.43 15.17
N THR A 108 4.48 -12.52 16.42
CA THR A 108 3.06 -12.74 16.69
C THR A 108 2.24 -11.48 16.31
N PRO A 109 0.91 -11.59 16.11
CA PRO A 109 0.07 -10.41 15.85
C PRO A 109 0.19 -9.32 16.93
N GLU A 110 0.44 -9.71 18.18
CA GLU A 110 0.66 -8.80 19.30
C GLU A 110 2.01 -8.07 19.16
N GLU A 111 3.05 -8.76 18.73
CA GLU A 111 4.38 -8.16 18.49
C GLU A 111 4.32 -7.22 17.27
N VAL A 112 3.58 -7.59 16.21
CA VAL A 112 3.33 -6.70 15.06
C VAL A 112 2.60 -5.42 15.49
N ARG A 113 1.59 -5.53 16.38
CA ARG A 113 0.89 -4.37 16.94
C ARG A 113 1.80 -3.44 17.74
N LEU A 114 2.82 -4.01 18.39
CA LEU A 114 3.79 -3.28 19.21
C LEU A 114 5.02 -2.80 18.42
N LEU A 115 5.00 -2.94 17.09
CA LEU A 115 6.07 -2.42 16.24
C LEU A 115 6.28 -0.93 16.51
N ASP A 116 7.52 -0.54 16.73
CA ASP A 116 7.91 0.85 16.95
C ASP A 116 7.40 1.73 15.77
N ASN A 117 6.74 2.84 16.11
CA ASN A 117 6.14 3.73 15.11
C ASN A 117 7.16 4.36 14.14
N SER A 118 8.44 4.38 14.47
CA SER A 118 9.52 4.80 13.57
C SER A 118 9.91 3.74 12.54
N LYS A 119 9.41 2.50 12.67
CA LYS A 119 9.78 1.36 11.83
C LYS A 119 8.67 0.98 10.85
N CYS A 120 9.07 0.28 9.81
CA CYS A 120 8.19 -0.35 8.84
C CYS A 120 8.67 -1.77 8.54
N ILE A 121 7.79 -2.58 7.95
CA ILE A 121 8.12 -3.92 7.46
C ILE A 121 7.86 -3.94 5.95
N LEU A 122 8.88 -4.28 5.18
CA LEU A 122 8.82 -4.38 3.72
C LEU A 122 8.90 -5.84 3.31
N PHE A 123 7.96 -6.25 2.49
CA PHE A 123 7.92 -7.55 1.82
C PHE A 123 8.14 -7.32 0.33
N ILE A 124 9.10 -8.03 -0.25
CA ILE A 124 9.39 -8.01 -1.69
C ILE A 124 9.29 -9.44 -2.18
N ARG A 125 8.63 -9.65 -3.31
CA ARG A 125 8.47 -10.99 -3.89
C ARG A 125 9.84 -11.64 -4.15
N GLY A 126 10.05 -12.82 -3.57
CA GLY A 126 11.29 -13.59 -3.71
C GLY A 126 12.39 -13.23 -2.70
N GLU A 127 12.17 -12.23 -1.85
CA GLU A 127 13.12 -11.80 -0.83
C GLU A 127 12.60 -12.07 0.59
N ARG A 128 13.51 -12.04 1.55
CA ARG A 128 13.14 -12.11 2.96
C ARG A 128 12.55 -10.79 3.42
N PRO A 129 11.56 -10.80 4.33
CA PRO A 129 11.03 -9.58 4.92
C PRO A 129 12.11 -8.73 5.57
N VAL A 130 12.02 -7.42 5.40
CA VAL A 130 12.97 -6.45 5.95
C VAL A 130 12.26 -5.52 6.92
N VAL A 131 12.83 -5.34 8.10
CA VAL A 131 12.41 -4.30 9.06
C VAL A 131 13.38 -3.15 8.96
N ASP A 132 12.87 -1.95 8.69
CA ASP A 132 13.70 -0.75 8.53
C ASP A 132 13.02 0.47 9.17
N PHE A 133 13.74 1.58 9.25
CA PHE A 133 13.18 2.83 9.71
C PHE A 133 12.40 3.54 8.61
N LYS A 134 11.29 4.14 8.98
CA LYS A 134 10.55 5.03 8.08
C LYS A 134 11.43 6.20 7.67
N TYR A 135 11.34 6.58 6.40
CA TYR A 135 12.09 7.71 5.89
C TYR A 135 11.66 9.01 6.58
N ASN A 136 12.63 9.81 7.03
CA ASN A 136 12.34 11.12 7.59
C ASN A 136 12.10 12.13 6.46
N LEU A 137 10.84 12.50 6.25
CA LEU A 137 10.41 13.40 5.17
C LEU A 137 11.10 14.77 5.24
N LEU A 138 11.44 15.27 6.44
CA LEU A 138 12.13 16.54 6.60
C LEU A 138 13.56 16.53 6.04
N LYS A 139 14.12 15.35 5.75
CA LYS A 139 15.43 15.20 5.10
C LYS A 139 15.33 15.05 3.57
N HIS A 140 14.12 15.05 3.02
CA HIS A 140 13.94 14.89 1.58
C HIS A 140 14.48 16.13 0.83
N PRO A 141 15.22 15.97 -0.29
CA PRO A 141 15.77 17.10 -1.04
C PRO A 141 14.72 18.13 -1.47
N ASN A 142 13.50 17.67 -1.76
CA ASN A 142 12.39 18.50 -2.20
C ASN A 142 11.49 19.01 -1.06
N ILE A 143 11.91 18.87 0.21
CA ILE A 143 11.11 19.37 1.34
C ILE A 143 10.73 20.83 1.20
N ARG A 144 11.63 21.64 0.63
CA ARG A 144 11.40 23.08 0.35
C ARG A 144 10.22 23.37 -0.57
N CYS A 145 9.71 22.34 -1.30
CA CYS A 145 8.55 22.45 -2.19
C CYS A 145 7.23 22.06 -1.49
N THR A 146 7.28 21.77 -0.20
CA THR A 146 6.12 21.40 0.63
C THR A 146 5.85 22.46 1.69
N GLU A 147 4.64 22.46 2.24
CA GLU A 147 4.27 23.33 3.35
C GLU A 147 5.20 23.17 4.55
N ASP A 148 5.55 21.93 4.91
CA ASP A 148 6.50 21.63 5.99
C ASP A 148 7.89 22.21 5.75
N GLY A 149 8.27 22.41 4.50
CA GLY A 149 9.52 23.07 4.08
C GLY A 149 9.40 24.58 3.89
N GLY A 150 8.24 25.16 4.18
CA GLY A 150 7.99 26.60 4.09
C GLY A 150 7.60 27.09 2.68
N ALA A 151 7.19 26.17 1.77
CA ALA A 151 6.66 26.58 0.48
C ALA A 151 5.34 27.35 0.64
N ALA A 152 5.13 28.37 -0.18
CA ALA A 152 3.83 29.01 -0.28
C ALA A 152 2.78 28.02 -0.81
N LEU A 153 1.53 28.20 -0.40
CA LEU A 153 0.42 27.42 -0.96
C LEU A 153 0.36 27.64 -2.47
N TYR A 154 0.18 26.54 -3.21
CA TYR A 154 0.02 26.61 -4.65
C TYR A 154 -1.28 27.32 -5.01
N ASP A 155 -1.17 28.42 -5.75
CA ASP A 155 -2.32 29.19 -6.25
C ASP A 155 -2.61 28.80 -7.71
N TYR A 156 -3.61 27.94 -7.92
CA TYR A 156 -4.06 27.53 -9.26
C TYR A 156 -4.93 28.56 -9.94
N THR A 157 -5.17 29.73 -9.33
CA THR A 157 -5.88 30.85 -9.97
C THR A 157 -4.92 31.88 -10.57
N ALA A 158 -3.63 31.78 -10.26
CA ALA A 158 -2.61 32.64 -10.81
C ALA A 158 -2.45 32.37 -12.33
N ALA A 159 -2.43 33.42 -13.11
CA ALA A 159 -2.31 33.34 -14.57
C ALA A 159 -1.01 32.67 -15.05
N ASP A 160 0.03 32.71 -14.20
CA ASP A 160 1.36 32.15 -14.47
C ASP A 160 1.45 30.62 -14.28
N ASN A 161 0.36 29.98 -13.85
CA ASN A 161 0.27 28.52 -13.74
C ASN A 161 -0.16 27.85 -15.05
N ALA A 162 0.08 28.50 -16.19
CA ALA A 162 -0.19 27.95 -17.48
C ALA A 162 0.70 26.72 -17.72
N LEU A 163 0.13 25.68 -18.31
CA LEU A 163 0.84 24.46 -18.71
C LEU A 163 2.03 24.72 -19.63
N ASP A 164 2.10 25.91 -20.22
CA ASP A 164 3.12 26.35 -21.14
C ASP A 164 4.52 26.46 -20.52
N ASP A 165 4.62 26.57 -19.18
CA ASP A 165 5.90 26.68 -18.48
C ASP A 165 6.51 25.34 -18.03
N LEU A 166 5.88 24.20 -18.38
CA LEU A 166 6.45 22.91 -18.08
C LEU A 166 7.64 22.61 -19.01
N PRO A 167 8.85 22.36 -18.49
CA PRO A 167 9.99 21.99 -19.31
C PRO A 167 9.66 20.73 -20.12
N GLY A 168 9.60 20.87 -21.44
CA GLY A 168 9.27 19.78 -22.36
C GLY A 168 7.78 19.64 -22.69
N ALA A 169 6.93 20.58 -22.29
CA ALA A 169 5.58 20.67 -22.83
C ALA A 169 5.69 20.88 -24.35
N PRO A 170 4.99 20.09 -25.18
CA PRO A 170 4.99 20.29 -26.62
C PRO A 170 4.39 21.67 -26.94
N GLU A 171 5.05 22.44 -27.81
CA GLU A 171 4.60 23.78 -28.24
C GLU A 171 3.21 23.75 -28.90
N ASN A 172 2.78 22.59 -29.34
CA ASN A 172 1.45 22.35 -29.92
C ASN A 172 0.92 21.02 -29.41
N TYR A 173 -0.06 21.04 -28.52
CA TYR A 173 -0.87 19.87 -28.19
C TYR A 173 -2.29 20.07 -28.74
N GLU A 174 -2.75 19.09 -29.46
CA GLU A 174 -4.13 19.03 -29.91
C GLU A 174 -4.97 18.45 -28.76
N LEU A 175 -5.89 19.25 -28.21
CA LEU A 175 -6.84 18.75 -27.22
C LEU A 175 -7.77 17.77 -27.95
N LEU A 176 -7.53 16.48 -27.76
CA LEU A 176 -8.42 15.45 -28.25
C LEU A 176 -9.71 15.48 -27.42
N ASP A 177 -10.82 15.69 -28.06
CA ASP A 177 -12.13 15.62 -27.39
C ASP A 177 -12.37 14.16 -26.99
N MET A 178 -12.68 13.94 -25.70
CA MET A 178 -12.99 12.60 -25.19
C MET A 178 -14.18 11.97 -25.93
N ASP A 179 -15.05 12.78 -26.55
CA ASP A 179 -16.17 12.31 -27.35
C ASP A 179 -15.72 11.56 -28.62
N ASP A 180 -14.51 11.83 -29.14
CA ASP A 180 -13.96 11.14 -30.34
C ASP A 180 -13.57 9.68 -30.04
N PHE A 181 -13.42 9.31 -28.76
CA PHE A 181 -13.06 7.95 -28.35
C PHE A 181 -14.23 7.13 -27.80
N LEU A 182 -15.41 7.72 -27.67
CA LEU A 182 -16.60 6.99 -27.24
C LEU A 182 -17.22 6.23 -28.41
N PRO A 183 -17.53 4.92 -28.25
CA PRO A 183 -18.28 4.21 -29.27
C PRO A 183 -19.64 4.89 -29.49
N ALA A 184 -20.11 4.92 -30.74
CA ALA A 184 -21.30 5.63 -31.17
C ALA A 184 -22.58 5.33 -30.35
N GLU A 185 -22.63 4.17 -29.68
CA GLU A 185 -23.73 3.77 -28.79
C GLU A 185 -23.73 4.51 -27.44
N ALA A 186 -22.62 5.11 -27.03
CA ALA A 186 -22.52 5.88 -25.78
C ALA A 186 -22.95 7.35 -25.96
N ALA A 187 -23.03 7.84 -27.17
CA ALA A 187 -23.39 9.23 -27.47
C ALA A 187 -24.86 9.58 -27.16
N GLU A 188 -25.74 8.58 -27.03
CA GLU A 188 -27.17 8.80 -26.72
C GLU A 188 -27.44 8.98 -25.20
N MET A 189 -26.45 8.77 -24.32
CA MET A 189 -26.57 8.92 -22.87
C MET A 189 -25.93 10.20 -22.31
N LYS A 190 -25.96 11.30 -23.04
CA LYS A 190 -25.40 12.57 -22.51
C LYS A 190 -26.29 13.13 -21.39
N PRO A 191 -25.82 13.20 -20.12
CA PRO A 191 -26.52 14.02 -19.14
C PRO A 191 -26.40 15.48 -19.57
N THR A 192 -27.51 16.16 -19.68
CA THR A 192 -27.56 17.60 -19.97
C THR A 192 -26.92 18.36 -18.79
N ILE A 193 -25.63 18.65 -18.86
CA ILE A 193 -24.96 19.51 -17.88
C ILE A 193 -25.42 20.95 -18.19
N GLN A 194 -26.37 21.46 -17.41
CA GLN A 194 -26.74 22.87 -17.44
C GLN A 194 -25.53 23.69 -16.92
N ARG A 195 -24.88 24.42 -17.84
CA ARG A 195 -23.84 25.40 -17.45
C ARG A 195 -24.48 26.45 -16.58
N ILE A 196 -24.14 26.46 -15.30
CA ILE A 196 -24.48 27.56 -14.40
C ILE A 196 -23.64 28.76 -14.82
N ARG A 197 -24.29 29.75 -15.49
CA ARG A 197 -23.67 31.05 -15.77
C ARG A 197 -23.55 31.80 -14.45
N ARG A 198 -22.34 32.20 -14.08
CA ARG A 198 -22.14 33.15 -13.00
C ARG A 198 -22.74 34.50 -13.40
N PRO A 199 -23.50 35.17 -12.53
CA PRO A 199 -23.95 36.54 -12.78
C PRO A 199 -22.74 37.50 -12.79
N LYS A 200 -22.82 38.52 -13.64
CA LYS A 200 -21.84 39.60 -13.75
C LYS A 200 -21.77 40.43 -12.47
#